data_39bf685d7ddc5f45fda3f4ca4e6ba924
#
_entry.id   39bf685d7ddc5f45fda3f4ca4e6ba924
#
_cell.length_a   1.000
_cell.length_b   1.000
_cell.length_c   1.000
_cell.angle_alpha   90.00
_cell.angle_beta   90.00
_cell.angle_gamma   90.00
#
_symmetry.space_group_name_H-M   'P 1'
#
loop_
_entity.id
_entity.type
_entity.pdbx_description
1 polymer ?
#
loop_
_entity_poly.entity_id
_entity_poly.type
_entity_poly.pdbx_seq_one_letter_code
_entity_poly.pdbx_strand_id
1 'polypeptide(L)'
;MVAVAAPAGAAESAPARQAAETCWATHYGPQPPGALTASGELFDNNADTAATSLTRNPQLPFGTLVRVTNVANGASLVVRINDRGTFQQTPAEPKCLDLTDGAFSRLGGVLNPDQGHIVVTQEVLG
;
A
#
# COMPACT_ATOMS: atom_id res chain seq x y z
N MET A 1 26.38 -23.87 4.61
CA MET A 1 26.05 -23.36 4.11
C MET A 1 26.02 -22.70 3.60
N VAL A 2 25.92 -22.62 3.70
CA VAL A 2 25.73 -21.76 3.18
C VAL A 2 25.40 -21.27 2.55
N ALA A 3 24.92 -21.00 2.71
CA ALA A 3 24.51 -20.44 2.03
C ALA A 3 24.52 -19.89 1.42
N VAL A 4 24.59 -19.88 1.27
CA VAL A 4 24.53 -19.27 0.66
C VAL A 4 24.25 -18.77 -0.08
N ALA A 5 24.32 -18.81 -0.04
CA ALA A 5 24.05 -18.09 -0.85
C ALA A 5 23.04 -17.96 -1.53
N ALA A 6 22.80 -18.40 -1.16
CA ALA A 6 21.97 -18.12 -1.76
C ALA A 6 21.18 -17.51 -2.14
N PRO A 7 20.68 -17.57 -2.17
CA PRO A 7 19.76 -16.99 -3.08
C PRO A 7 19.86 -15.50 -3.09
N ALA A 8 21.01 -15.06 -3.29
CA ALA A 8 21.25 -13.64 -3.48
C ALA A 8 20.41 -13.09 -4.63
N GLY A 9 20.20 -13.91 -5.69
CA GLY A 9 19.38 -13.50 -6.81
C GLY A 9 17.95 -13.25 -6.43
N ALA A 10 17.39 -14.09 -5.56
CA ALA A 10 16.02 -13.88 -5.09
C ALA A 10 15.93 -12.62 -4.24
N ALA A 11 16.94 -12.35 -3.43
CA ALA A 11 16.96 -11.13 -2.65
C ALA A 11 17.01 -9.87 -3.52
N GLU A 12 17.65 -9.97 -4.70
CA GLU A 12 17.72 -8.85 -5.62
C GLU A 12 16.39 -8.56 -6.31
N SER A 13 15.55 -9.55 -6.49
CA SER A 13 14.28 -9.38 -7.20
C SER A 13 13.14 -8.95 -6.28
N ALA A 14 13.33 -8.98 -4.98
CA ALA A 14 12.32 -8.60 -4.01
C ALA A 14 12.78 -7.37 -3.22
N PRO A 15 11.87 -6.50 -2.81
CA PRO A 15 12.25 -5.37 -1.97
C PRO A 15 12.75 -5.87 -0.62
N ALA A 16 13.71 -5.21 -0.05
CA ALA A 16 14.15 -5.48 1.30
C ALA A 16 13.04 -5.08 2.28
N ARG A 17 12.93 -5.83 3.38
CA ARG A 17 12.05 -5.41 4.47
C ARG A 17 12.55 -4.08 5.00
N GLN A 18 11.65 -3.16 5.25
CA GLN A 18 11.95 -1.83 5.73
C GLN A 18 11.33 -1.61 7.09
N ALA A 19 11.97 -0.77 7.90
CA ALA A 19 11.40 -0.34 9.17
C ALA A 19 10.09 0.38 8.92
N ALA A 20 9.17 0.29 9.90
CA ALA A 20 7.88 0.96 9.79
C ALA A 20 8.07 2.47 9.68
N GLU A 21 7.28 3.08 8.82
CA GLU A 21 7.28 4.53 8.64
C GLU A 21 5.87 5.04 8.88
N THR A 22 5.74 6.22 9.49
CA THR A 22 4.44 6.86 9.72
C THR A 22 4.11 7.73 8.52
N CYS A 23 2.90 7.55 7.98
CA CYS A 23 2.45 8.30 6.81
C CYS A 23 0.92 8.28 6.74
N TRP A 24 0.36 8.88 5.67
CA TRP A 24 -1.09 8.91 5.47
C TRP A 24 -1.49 7.83 4.47
N ALA A 25 -2.61 7.17 4.76
CA ALA A 25 -3.29 6.32 3.80
C ALA A 25 -4.63 6.95 3.45
N THR A 26 -4.93 6.98 2.17
CA THR A 26 -6.18 7.49 1.62
C THR A 26 -6.93 6.33 0.95
N HIS A 27 -8.08 6.60 0.33
CA HIS A 27 -8.81 5.60 -0.45
C HIS A 27 -9.21 6.20 -1.79
N TYR A 28 -9.37 5.34 -2.80
CA TYR A 28 -9.62 5.82 -4.17
C TYR A 28 -10.73 5.06 -4.91
N GLY A 29 -11.52 4.26 -4.20
CA GLY A 29 -12.67 3.60 -4.79
C GLY A 29 -13.95 4.44 -4.66
N PRO A 30 -15.03 4.01 -5.31
CA PRO A 30 -15.03 2.96 -6.31
C PRO A 30 -14.52 3.45 -7.66
N GLN A 31 -14.22 2.50 -8.56
CA GLN A 31 -13.85 2.80 -9.93
C GLN A 31 -14.95 2.27 -10.87
N PRO A 32 -15.01 2.73 -12.12
CA PRO A 32 -15.99 2.22 -13.08
C PRO A 32 -15.87 0.69 -13.23
N PRO A 33 -16.96 -0.01 -13.51
CA PRO A 33 -16.90 -1.45 -13.76
C PRO A 33 -15.90 -1.79 -14.87
N GLY A 34 -15.11 -2.83 -14.66
CA GLY A 34 -14.11 -3.26 -15.61
C GLY A 34 -12.81 -2.47 -15.57
N ALA A 35 -12.66 -1.48 -14.68
CA ALA A 35 -11.41 -0.73 -14.57
C ALA A 35 -10.26 -1.66 -14.20
N LEU A 36 -9.10 -1.42 -14.84
CA LEU A 36 -7.89 -2.16 -14.56
C LEU A 36 -6.94 -1.33 -13.71
N THR A 37 -6.23 -1.99 -12.81
CA THR A 37 -5.14 -1.37 -12.08
C THR A 37 -3.90 -1.27 -12.98
N ALA A 38 -2.88 -0.55 -12.53
CA ALA A 38 -1.64 -0.43 -13.28
C ALA A 38 -0.94 -1.79 -13.46
N SER A 39 -1.20 -2.76 -12.58
CA SER A 39 -0.68 -4.12 -12.73
C SER A 39 -1.39 -4.91 -13.80
N GLY A 40 -2.52 -4.43 -14.32
CA GLY A 40 -3.32 -5.11 -15.32
C GLY A 40 -4.43 -5.98 -14.77
N GLU A 41 -4.56 -6.10 -13.45
CA GLU A 41 -5.67 -6.86 -12.88
C GLU A 41 -6.91 -5.99 -12.70
N LEU A 42 -8.08 -6.61 -12.61
CA LEU A 42 -9.32 -5.88 -12.36
C LEU A 42 -9.27 -5.21 -11.00
N PHE A 43 -9.70 -3.96 -10.95
CA PHE A 43 -9.82 -3.25 -9.67
C PHE A 43 -10.97 -3.86 -8.87
N ASP A 44 -10.68 -4.28 -7.64
CA ASP A 44 -11.66 -4.80 -6.70
C ASP A 44 -11.67 -3.86 -5.48
N ASN A 45 -12.72 -3.06 -5.35
CA ASN A 45 -12.83 -2.05 -4.31
C ASN A 45 -12.95 -2.64 -2.90
N ASN A 46 -13.09 -3.94 -2.80
CA ASN A 46 -13.20 -4.62 -1.50
C ASN A 46 -11.97 -5.46 -1.16
N ALA A 47 -10.97 -5.52 -2.04
CA ALA A 47 -9.78 -6.32 -1.82
C ALA A 47 -8.78 -5.58 -0.93
N ASP A 48 -7.87 -6.34 -0.31
CA ASP A 48 -6.77 -5.79 0.48
C ASP A 48 -5.61 -5.43 -0.45
N THR A 49 -5.81 -4.36 -1.23
CA THR A 49 -4.82 -3.89 -2.18
C THR A 49 -4.65 -2.38 -2.07
N ALA A 50 -3.54 -1.89 -2.64
CA ALA A 50 -3.21 -0.48 -2.56
C ALA A 50 -2.38 -0.03 -3.76
N ALA A 51 -2.41 1.28 -3.99
CA ALA A 51 -1.55 1.97 -4.94
C ALA A 51 -0.42 2.66 -4.20
N THR A 52 0.77 2.64 -4.81
CA THR A 52 1.87 3.51 -4.39
C THR A 52 1.97 4.68 -5.37
N SER A 53 2.67 5.74 -4.96
CA SER A 53 2.94 6.86 -5.84
C SER A 53 3.79 6.42 -7.04
N LEU A 54 3.47 6.93 -8.22
CA LEU A 54 4.29 6.74 -9.42
C LEU A 54 5.72 7.22 -9.21
N THR A 55 5.93 8.21 -8.35
CA THR A 55 7.24 8.80 -8.12
C THR A 55 7.97 8.23 -6.91
N ARG A 56 7.40 7.19 -6.26
CA ARG A 56 8.04 6.58 -5.12
C ARG A 56 9.41 6.01 -5.50
N ASN A 57 10.43 6.35 -4.72
CA ASN A 57 11.80 5.89 -4.98
C ASN A 57 12.47 5.47 -3.66
N PRO A 58 12.88 4.21 -3.50
CA PRO A 58 12.69 3.12 -4.47
C PRO A 58 11.23 2.70 -4.58
N GLN A 59 10.82 2.31 -5.79
CA GLN A 59 9.45 1.87 -6.04
C GLN A 59 9.25 0.45 -5.51
N LEU A 60 8.02 0.15 -5.11
CA LEU A 60 7.64 -1.21 -4.71
C LEU A 60 7.08 -1.96 -5.93
N PRO A 61 7.64 -3.12 -6.26
CA PRO A 61 7.08 -3.94 -7.34
C PRO A 61 5.63 -4.34 -7.07
N PHE A 62 4.86 -4.58 -8.12
CA PHE A 62 3.54 -5.15 -7.95
C PHE A 62 3.66 -6.53 -7.29
N GLY A 63 2.75 -6.80 -6.34
CA GLY A 63 2.79 -8.01 -5.54
C GLY A 63 3.48 -7.84 -4.21
N THR A 64 4.19 -6.74 -3.99
CA THR A 64 4.80 -6.45 -2.68
C THR A 64 3.73 -6.40 -1.60
N LEU A 65 4.00 -7.02 -0.45
CA LEU A 65 3.12 -7.00 0.70
C LEU A 65 3.58 -5.93 1.68
N VAL A 66 2.62 -5.19 2.20
CA VAL A 66 2.87 -4.09 3.15
C VAL A 66 1.92 -4.25 4.32
N ARG A 67 2.45 -4.28 5.54
CA ARG A 67 1.62 -4.22 6.74
C ARG A 67 1.30 -2.77 7.05
N VAL A 68 0.01 -2.48 7.14
CA VAL A 68 -0.50 -1.14 7.43
C VAL A 68 -1.19 -1.19 8.78
N THR A 69 -0.84 -0.28 9.68
CA THR A 69 -1.46 -0.20 11.00
C THR A 69 -2.00 1.21 11.22
N ASN A 70 -3.27 1.32 11.55
CA ASN A 70 -3.89 2.60 11.89
C ASN A 70 -3.40 3.03 13.27
N VAL A 71 -2.72 4.16 13.34
CA VAL A 71 -2.13 4.66 14.58
C VAL A 71 -3.20 4.96 15.63
N ALA A 72 -4.37 5.42 15.20
CA ALA A 72 -5.42 5.86 16.13
C ALA A 72 -6.09 4.72 16.87
N ASN A 73 -6.21 3.53 16.25
CA ASN A 73 -6.98 2.42 16.84
C ASN A 73 -6.23 1.10 16.89
N GLY A 74 -5.03 1.02 16.33
CA GLY A 74 -4.22 -0.20 16.33
C GLY A 74 -4.66 -1.27 15.33
N ALA A 75 -5.70 -1.02 14.53
CA ALA A 75 -6.12 -1.97 13.51
C ALA A 75 -5.01 -2.17 12.48
N SER A 76 -4.79 -3.40 12.07
CA SER A 76 -3.68 -3.75 11.17
C SER A 76 -4.18 -4.64 10.04
N LEU A 77 -3.56 -4.48 8.87
CA LEU A 77 -3.95 -5.20 7.66
C LEU A 77 -2.72 -5.35 6.77
N VAL A 78 -2.58 -6.48 6.10
CA VAL A 78 -1.57 -6.65 5.07
C VAL A 78 -2.22 -6.40 3.72
N VAL A 79 -1.68 -5.45 2.97
CA VAL A 79 -2.17 -5.13 1.63
C VAL A 79 -1.13 -5.50 0.59
N ARG A 80 -1.60 -5.80 -0.62
CA ARG A 80 -0.74 -6.12 -1.77
C ARG A 80 -0.72 -4.93 -2.71
N ILE A 81 0.46 -4.50 -3.10
CA ILE A 81 0.61 -3.39 -4.05
C ILE A 81 0.27 -3.89 -5.46
N ASN A 82 -0.72 -3.26 -6.09
CA ASN A 82 -1.16 -3.65 -7.43
C ASN A 82 -1.46 -2.46 -8.34
N ASP A 83 -1.22 -1.24 -7.85
CA ASP A 83 -1.60 -0.06 -8.63
C ASP A 83 -0.62 1.08 -8.40
N ARG A 84 -0.76 2.15 -9.18
CA ARG A 84 0.03 3.37 -9.08
C ARG A 84 -0.90 4.56 -9.10
N GLY A 85 -0.57 5.58 -8.31
CA GLY A 85 -1.30 6.82 -8.28
C GLY A 85 -0.41 8.02 -8.61
N THR A 86 -1.04 9.13 -8.95
CA THR A 86 -0.32 10.35 -9.35
C THR A 86 0.03 11.25 -8.17
N PHE A 87 -0.28 10.85 -6.95
CA PHE A 87 0.06 11.61 -5.75
C PHE A 87 1.55 11.56 -5.45
N GLN A 88 2.02 12.50 -4.64
CA GLN A 88 3.39 12.52 -4.16
C GLN A 88 3.39 12.56 -2.64
N GLN A 89 4.38 11.89 -2.04
CA GLN A 89 4.58 11.93 -0.60
C GLN A 89 5.49 13.11 -0.28
N THR A 90 4.96 14.10 0.46
CA THR A 90 5.71 15.30 0.84
C THR A 90 5.63 15.48 2.35
N PRO A 91 6.51 16.32 2.97
CA PRO A 91 6.38 16.58 4.39
C PRO A 91 5.04 17.19 4.80
N ALA A 92 4.42 18.00 3.93
CA ALA A 92 3.13 18.62 4.21
C ALA A 92 1.97 17.64 4.01
N GLU A 93 2.11 16.71 3.06
CA GLU A 93 1.12 15.68 2.76
C GLU A 93 1.84 14.35 2.61
N PRO A 94 2.17 13.69 3.74
CA PRO A 94 2.99 12.48 3.69
C PRO A 94 2.17 11.24 3.30
N LYS A 95 1.45 11.31 2.19
CA LYS A 95 0.62 10.24 1.68
C LYS A 95 1.48 9.15 1.05
N CYS A 96 1.43 7.95 1.62
CA CYS A 96 2.25 6.84 1.16
C CYS A 96 1.47 5.77 0.42
N LEU A 97 0.18 5.63 0.70
CA LEU A 97 -0.66 4.58 0.13
C LEU A 97 -2.04 5.13 -0.20
N ASP A 98 -2.61 4.62 -1.29
CA ASP A 98 -4.00 4.84 -1.64
C ASP A 98 -4.69 3.48 -1.64
N LEU A 99 -5.61 3.29 -0.71
CA LEU A 99 -6.22 2.00 -0.43
C LEU A 99 -7.54 1.85 -1.19
N THR A 100 -7.98 0.61 -1.38
CA THR A 100 -9.39 0.38 -1.74
C THR A 100 -10.28 0.87 -0.61
N ASP A 101 -11.55 1.13 -0.90
CA ASP A 101 -12.51 1.49 0.14
C ASP A 101 -12.63 0.39 1.19
N GLY A 102 -12.62 -0.87 0.77
CA GLY A 102 -12.72 -2.00 1.69
C GLY A 102 -11.54 -2.06 2.65
N ALA A 103 -10.32 -1.90 2.15
CA ALA A 103 -9.14 -1.90 2.99
C ALA A 103 -9.15 -0.71 3.97
N PHE A 104 -9.49 0.48 3.46
CA PHE A 104 -9.59 1.69 4.29
C PHE A 104 -10.59 1.49 5.43
N SER A 105 -11.76 0.93 5.11
CA SER A 105 -12.80 0.67 6.10
C SER A 105 -12.37 -0.38 7.14
N ARG A 106 -11.69 -1.44 6.71
CA ARG A 106 -11.22 -2.47 7.63
C ARG A 106 -10.15 -1.94 8.59
N LEU A 107 -9.46 -0.89 8.21
CA LEU A 107 -8.52 -0.19 9.10
C LEU A 107 -9.21 0.84 10.01
N GLY A 108 -10.52 0.96 9.92
CA GLY A 108 -11.27 1.90 10.73
C GLY A 108 -11.43 3.28 10.09
N GLY A 109 -11.09 3.43 8.83
CA GLY A 109 -11.35 4.66 8.09
C GLY A 109 -12.84 4.84 7.84
N VAL A 110 -13.30 6.08 7.85
CA VAL A 110 -14.71 6.41 7.71
C VAL A 110 -14.96 6.87 6.28
N LEU A 111 -15.82 6.15 5.56
CA LEU A 111 -16.16 6.46 4.18
C LEU A 111 -17.35 7.41 4.06
N ASN A 112 -18.22 7.44 5.09
CA ASN A 112 -19.43 8.25 5.07
C ASN A 112 -19.64 8.89 6.45
N PRO A 113 -19.38 10.21 6.64
CA PRO A 113 -18.79 11.09 5.64
C PRO A 113 -17.34 10.70 5.33
N ASP A 114 -16.86 11.13 4.18
CA ASP A 114 -15.51 10.82 3.74
C ASP A 114 -14.47 11.41 4.69
N GLN A 115 -13.66 10.53 5.29
CA GLN A 115 -12.62 10.95 6.22
C GLN A 115 -11.38 11.51 5.52
N GLY A 116 -11.18 11.18 4.24
CA GLY A 116 -10.05 11.64 3.47
C GLY A 116 -8.80 10.80 3.69
N HIS A 117 -8.24 10.79 4.90
CA HIS A 117 -7.07 9.97 5.20
C HIS A 117 -7.08 9.50 6.64
N ILE A 118 -6.29 8.47 6.90
CA ILE A 118 -5.94 8.02 8.25
C ILE A 118 -4.42 8.05 8.38
N VAL A 119 -3.93 8.27 9.61
CA VAL A 119 -2.50 8.18 9.90
C VAL A 119 -2.17 6.73 10.18
N VAL A 120 -1.20 6.20 9.45
CA VAL A 120 -0.81 4.79 9.57
C VAL A 120 0.69 4.68 9.75
N THR A 121 1.13 3.49 10.20
CA THR A 121 2.49 3.05 9.94
C THR A 121 2.43 2.03 8.82
N GLN A 122 3.43 2.05 7.94
CA GLN A 122 3.57 1.02 6.91
C GLN A 122 4.91 0.33 7.07
N GLU A 123 4.88 -0.99 6.88
CA GLU A 123 6.07 -1.83 6.94
C GLU A 123 6.10 -2.69 5.69
N VAL A 124 7.14 -2.52 4.87
CA VAL A 124 7.31 -3.34 3.66
C VAL A 124 7.77 -4.72 4.08
N LEU A 125 7.01 -5.75 3.71
CA LEU A 125 7.30 -7.13 4.09
C LEU A 125 8.06 -7.91 3.02
N GLY A 126 8.02 -7.42 1.77
CA GLY A 126 8.67 -8.09 0.66
C GLY A 126 7.76 -8.67 -0.39
#